data_fb2fb2681b5824d6937d5324dfe5a8b7
#
_entry.id   fb2fb2681b5824d6937d5324dfe5a8b7
#
_cell.length_a   1.000
_cell.length_b   1.000
_cell.length_c   1.000
_cell.angle_alpha   90.00
_cell.angle_beta   90.00
_cell.angle_gamma   90.00
#
_symmetry.space_group_name_H-M   'P 1'
#
loop_
_entity.id
_entity.type
_entity.pdbx_description
1 polymer ?
#
loop_
_entity_poly.entity_id
_entity_poly.type
_entity_poly.pdbx_seq_one_letter_code
_entity_poly.pdbx_strand_id
1 'polypeptide(L)'
;KGVVFTVLALLVHAALADAPSFDDVKSRWVSTEGILLDRHGAPIHELRVIEQGRRLEWTQLSDISPAALATIVRAEDKRFYRHDGVDWLAMSDAALDTLLFSHPRGASTISMQVASHLNAALRPTRQKRTASQKWDQISAARELEKSWSKKQILETYLNLSTFRGELQGLGAASRALFGKDPSGLDQPESLLLAVLLRGPNAKSAGVARRACQLAADMKAEVACVQLQRLALSALPAAPNIAPRVALAPHVARALLSPNRPRVKTTLDAELQAYATQLLQQQLAALGGSHVADAAALVLDNRSGEVLAYVGNAGSSTSAIYVDGVRAPRQAGSTLKPFLYELAIERRLITAASLIDDSPVNLITPSGLYVPQNYDRDFKGLVSARTALSSSLNVPAVRTLMLVGAEAFVERLQVLGFDEVIHDGDFYGFSLA
;
A
#
# COMPACT_ATOMS: atom_id res chain seq x y z
N LYS A 1 8.92 60.19 50.78
CA LYS A 1 9.81 59.12 50.32
C LYS A 1 8.94 58.14 49.48
N GLY A 2 8.89 58.45 48.21
CA GLY A 2 8.16 57.58 47.23
C GLY A 2 9.05 56.42 46.77
N VAL A 3 8.53 55.23 46.87
CA VAL A 3 9.12 54.02 46.23
C VAL A 3 8.41 53.79 44.91
N VAL A 4 9.10 54.10 43.81
CA VAL A 4 8.69 53.76 42.47
C VAL A 4 9.00 52.28 42.26
N PHE A 5 7.98 51.46 42.22
CA PHE A 5 8.12 50.06 41.78
C PHE A 5 8.19 50.03 40.25
N THR A 6 9.40 49.92 39.73
CA THR A 6 9.63 49.62 38.31
C THR A 6 9.46 48.11 38.13
N VAL A 7 8.31 47.68 37.63
CA VAL A 7 8.10 46.30 37.21
C VAL A 7 8.83 46.12 35.89
N LEU A 8 10.03 45.54 35.94
CA LEU A 8 10.79 45.08 34.78
C LEU A 8 10.16 43.78 34.30
N ALA A 9 9.23 43.89 33.37
CA ALA A 9 8.71 42.71 32.64
C ALA A 9 9.82 42.16 31.74
N LEU A 10 10.57 41.20 32.24
CA LEU A 10 11.43 40.33 31.42
C LEU A 10 10.52 39.50 30.54
N LEU A 11 10.22 40.00 29.33
CA LEU A 11 9.69 39.22 28.21
C LEU A 11 10.79 38.26 27.78
N VAL A 12 10.76 37.07 28.34
CA VAL A 12 11.46 35.93 27.75
C VAL A 12 10.74 35.64 26.42
N HIS A 13 11.16 36.28 25.36
CA HIS A 13 10.87 35.86 24.00
C HIS A 13 11.64 34.55 23.81
N ALA A 14 10.98 33.41 24.06
CA ALA A 14 11.39 32.19 23.41
C ALA A 14 11.36 32.52 21.93
N ALA A 15 12.52 32.51 21.27
CA ALA A 15 12.65 32.72 19.85
C ALA A 15 11.67 31.76 19.19
N LEU A 16 10.55 32.28 18.68
CA LEU A 16 9.68 31.54 17.78
C LEU A 16 10.57 31.27 16.56
N ALA A 17 11.02 30.02 16.40
CA ALA A 17 11.68 29.63 15.18
C ALA A 17 10.76 30.06 14.03
N ASP A 18 11.33 30.74 13.04
CA ASP A 18 10.60 31.21 11.87
C ASP A 18 9.69 30.07 11.37
N ALA A 19 8.43 30.39 11.10
CA ALA A 19 7.50 29.39 10.57
C ALA A 19 8.12 28.79 9.30
N PRO A 20 8.14 27.45 9.14
CA PRO A 20 8.70 26.84 7.94
C PRO A 20 7.98 27.39 6.70
N SER A 21 8.65 27.43 5.56
CA SER A 21 8.00 27.82 4.31
C SER A 21 6.92 26.82 3.94
N PHE A 22 5.93 27.23 3.14
CA PHE A 22 4.88 26.33 2.63
C PHE A 22 5.49 25.17 1.84
N ASP A 23 6.49 25.45 1.00
CA ASP A 23 7.16 24.46 0.18
C ASP A 23 7.96 23.46 1.02
N ASP A 24 8.57 23.90 2.12
CA ASP A 24 9.24 22.99 3.07
C ASP A 24 8.25 22.04 3.73
N VAL A 25 7.06 22.54 4.14
CA VAL A 25 6.02 21.68 4.73
C VAL A 25 5.52 20.66 3.73
N LYS A 26 5.26 21.10 2.50
CA LYS A 26 4.78 20.24 1.42
C LYS A 26 5.82 19.19 1.02
N SER A 27 7.09 19.56 0.92
CA SER A 27 8.18 18.64 0.54
C SER A 27 8.46 17.57 1.60
N ARG A 28 8.21 17.86 2.88
CA ARG A 28 8.34 16.89 4.00
C ARG A 28 7.12 15.98 4.16
N TRP A 29 6.05 16.23 3.41
CA TRP A 29 4.88 15.37 3.45
C TRP A 29 5.16 14.05 2.74
N VAL A 30 4.95 12.95 3.44
CA VAL A 30 5.16 11.61 2.91
C VAL A 30 3.86 10.81 3.03
N SER A 31 3.40 10.24 1.91
CA SER A 31 2.29 9.29 1.90
C SER A 31 2.65 8.05 2.71
N THR A 32 1.68 7.46 3.41
CA THR A 32 1.85 6.16 4.06
C THR A 32 1.64 4.99 3.11
N GLU A 33 1.10 5.27 1.92
CA GLU A 33 0.87 4.30 0.86
C GLU A 33 2.00 4.38 -0.17
N GLY A 34 2.64 3.24 -0.44
CA GLY A 34 3.59 3.10 -1.52
C GLY A 34 2.88 2.71 -2.82
N ILE A 35 3.46 3.07 -3.95
CA ILE A 35 2.92 2.82 -5.29
C ILE A 35 3.95 2.09 -6.13
N LEU A 36 3.57 0.90 -6.61
CA LEU A 36 4.31 0.19 -7.63
C LEU A 36 3.80 0.62 -9.01
N LEU A 37 4.71 0.98 -9.89
CA LEU A 37 4.41 1.40 -11.25
C LEU A 37 4.84 0.32 -12.24
N ASP A 38 4.10 0.18 -13.32
CA ASP A 38 4.47 -0.66 -14.45
C ASP A 38 5.61 -0.04 -15.28
N ARG A 39 6.01 -0.71 -16.37
CA ARG A 39 7.05 -0.24 -17.30
C ARG A 39 6.72 1.07 -18.00
N HIS A 40 5.46 1.43 -18.12
CA HIS A 40 4.95 2.66 -18.74
C HIS A 40 4.74 3.79 -17.72
N GLY A 41 4.83 3.49 -16.42
CA GLY A 41 4.64 4.45 -15.33
C GLY A 41 3.19 4.51 -14.81
N ALA A 42 2.33 3.59 -15.24
CA ALA A 42 0.97 3.45 -14.70
C ALA A 42 1.00 2.72 -13.35
N PRO A 43 0.14 3.10 -12.38
CA PRO A 43 0.01 2.37 -11.11
C PRO A 43 -0.45 0.93 -11.33
N ILE A 44 0.25 -0.04 -10.73
CA ILE A 44 -0.06 -1.47 -10.81
C ILE A 44 -0.40 -2.09 -9.44
N HIS A 45 0.10 -1.47 -8.35
CA HIS A 45 -0.24 -1.87 -6.99
C HIS A 45 -0.03 -0.73 -6.00
N GLU A 46 -0.97 -0.57 -5.06
CA GLU A 46 -0.84 0.32 -3.91
C GLU A 46 -0.74 -0.54 -2.64
N LEU A 47 0.21 -0.20 -1.75
CA LEU A 47 0.46 -0.92 -0.51
C LEU A 47 0.83 0.04 0.62
N ARG A 48 0.27 -0.16 1.83
CA ARG A 48 0.71 0.57 3.01
C ARG A 48 2.16 0.22 3.36
N VAL A 49 3.02 1.23 3.45
CA VAL A 49 4.45 1.09 3.74
C VAL A 49 4.87 1.76 5.05
N ILE A 50 4.04 2.66 5.60
CA ILE A 50 4.25 3.30 6.90
C ILE A 50 3.07 2.99 7.81
N GLU A 51 3.35 2.35 8.96
CA GLU A 51 2.31 1.90 9.88
C GLU A 51 1.69 3.03 10.73
N GLN A 52 2.36 4.19 10.84
CA GLN A 52 1.92 5.31 11.68
C GLN A 52 1.08 6.29 10.89
N GLY A 53 -0.19 6.40 11.24
CA GLY A 53 -1.16 7.24 10.55
C GLY A 53 -1.58 6.66 9.20
N ARG A 54 -2.54 7.30 8.57
CA ARG A 54 -3.01 6.96 7.20
C ARG A 54 -3.07 8.24 6.39
N ARG A 55 -2.10 8.44 5.51
CA ARG A 55 -1.94 9.63 4.68
C ARG A 55 -1.79 9.22 3.23
N LEU A 56 -2.46 9.94 2.35
CA LEU A 56 -2.22 9.85 0.91
C LEU A 56 -1.27 10.96 0.45
N GLU A 57 -1.03 11.05 -0.84
CA GLU A 57 -0.27 12.14 -1.43
C GLU A 57 -0.88 13.50 -1.06
N TRP A 58 -0.07 14.56 -1.08
CA TRP A 58 -0.52 15.91 -0.79
C TRP A 58 -1.62 16.33 -1.76
N THR A 59 -2.76 16.73 -1.22
CA THR A 59 -3.92 17.16 -2.00
C THR A 59 -3.85 18.67 -2.23
N GLN A 60 -3.83 19.11 -3.49
CA GLN A 60 -3.87 20.53 -3.85
C GLN A 60 -5.31 21.04 -3.75
N LEU A 61 -5.50 22.36 -3.53
CA LEU A 61 -6.84 22.94 -3.49
C LEU A 61 -7.61 22.79 -4.79
N SER A 62 -6.92 22.77 -5.94
CA SER A 62 -7.51 22.51 -7.26
C SER A 62 -8.16 21.14 -7.36
N ASP A 63 -7.72 20.19 -6.56
CA ASP A 63 -8.15 18.79 -6.59
C ASP A 63 -9.25 18.49 -5.55
N ILE A 64 -9.81 19.55 -4.96
CA ILE A 64 -10.87 19.46 -3.94
C ILE A 64 -12.15 20.08 -4.48
N SER A 65 -13.28 19.42 -4.26
CA SER A 65 -14.57 19.93 -4.70
C SER A 65 -14.89 21.30 -4.07
N PRO A 66 -15.49 22.24 -4.82
CA PRO A 66 -15.91 23.53 -4.28
C PRO A 66 -16.87 23.39 -3.10
N ALA A 67 -17.72 22.35 -3.11
CA ALA A 67 -18.63 22.06 -2.01
C ALA A 67 -17.89 21.76 -0.71
N ALA A 68 -16.82 20.93 -0.78
CA ALA A 68 -16.00 20.59 0.39
C ALA A 68 -15.27 21.83 0.93
N LEU A 69 -14.64 22.62 0.06
CA LEU A 69 -13.95 23.85 0.45
C LEU A 69 -14.88 24.84 1.14
N ALA A 70 -16.03 25.14 0.52
CA ALA A 70 -17.00 26.08 1.07
C ALA A 70 -17.56 25.58 2.42
N THR A 71 -17.89 24.29 2.51
CA THR A 71 -18.47 23.71 3.72
C THR A 71 -17.48 23.69 4.89
N ILE A 72 -16.23 23.30 4.65
CA ILE A 72 -15.21 23.26 5.69
C ILE A 72 -14.87 24.67 6.19
N VAL A 73 -14.65 25.62 5.29
CA VAL A 73 -14.42 27.02 5.68
C VAL A 73 -15.60 27.56 6.45
N ARG A 74 -16.84 27.32 6.02
CA ARG A 74 -18.05 27.74 6.74
C ARG A 74 -18.15 27.15 8.15
N ALA A 75 -17.80 25.88 8.31
CA ALA A 75 -17.88 25.17 9.57
C ALA A 75 -16.80 25.58 10.57
N GLU A 76 -15.57 25.78 10.09
CA GLU A 76 -14.40 26.03 10.93
C GLU A 76 -14.13 27.51 11.17
N ASP A 77 -14.27 28.34 10.12
CA ASP A 77 -13.86 29.72 10.15
C ASP A 77 -14.67 30.59 9.13
N LYS A 78 -15.86 31.01 9.53
CA LYS A 78 -16.80 31.74 8.64
C LYS A 78 -16.20 32.99 7.98
N ARG A 79 -15.24 33.65 8.63
CA ARG A 79 -14.62 34.89 8.17
C ARG A 79 -13.18 34.70 7.76
N PHE A 80 -12.75 33.48 7.45
CA PHE A 80 -11.38 33.10 7.13
C PHE A 80 -10.68 34.08 6.17
N TYR A 81 -11.36 34.50 5.13
CA TYR A 81 -10.81 35.44 4.14
C TYR A 81 -10.90 36.92 4.54
N ARG A 82 -11.34 37.24 5.77
CA ARG A 82 -11.61 38.62 6.23
C ARG A 82 -10.79 39.05 7.43
N HIS A 83 -9.93 38.18 7.97
CA HIS A 83 -9.08 38.46 9.12
C HIS A 83 -7.64 38.01 8.86
N ASP A 84 -6.68 38.56 9.63
CA ASP A 84 -5.26 38.27 9.53
C ASP A 84 -4.82 37.34 10.70
N GLY A 85 -5.15 36.04 10.55
CA GLY A 85 -4.80 35.00 11.50
C GLY A 85 -5.77 34.82 12.66
N VAL A 86 -6.42 35.87 13.11
CA VAL A 86 -7.32 35.88 14.29
C VAL A 86 -8.62 36.59 14.00
N ASP A 87 -9.74 35.92 14.23
CA ASP A 87 -11.06 36.52 14.17
C ASP A 87 -11.45 37.13 15.53
N TRP A 88 -11.08 38.40 15.75
CA TRP A 88 -11.34 39.09 17.00
C TRP A 88 -12.84 39.25 17.32
N LEU A 89 -13.69 39.38 16.29
CA LEU A 89 -15.13 39.47 16.49
C LEU A 89 -15.71 38.12 16.95
N ALA A 90 -15.26 37.00 16.34
CA ALA A 90 -15.66 35.68 16.82
C ALA A 90 -15.13 35.36 18.21
N MET A 91 -13.95 35.87 18.56
CA MET A 91 -13.38 35.70 19.91
C MET A 91 -14.19 36.50 20.96
N SER A 92 -14.59 37.73 20.66
CA SER A 92 -15.45 38.52 21.56
C SER A 92 -16.83 37.89 21.75
N ASP A 93 -17.46 37.44 20.66
CA ASP A 93 -18.75 36.71 20.71
C ASP A 93 -18.65 35.45 21.56
N ALA A 94 -17.59 34.65 21.38
CA ALA A 94 -17.36 33.43 22.17
C ALA A 94 -17.07 33.71 23.64
N ALA A 95 -16.40 34.82 23.98
CA ALA A 95 -16.16 35.25 25.34
C ALA A 95 -17.46 35.64 26.03
N LEU A 96 -18.32 36.42 25.36
CA LEU A 96 -19.65 36.78 25.83
C LEU A 96 -20.57 35.58 26.02
N ASP A 97 -20.60 34.64 25.03
CA ASP A 97 -21.38 33.41 25.13
C ASP A 97 -20.92 32.55 26.33
N THR A 98 -19.62 32.48 26.60
CA THR A 98 -19.08 31.71 27.72
C THR A 98 -19.45 32.35 29.05
N LEU A 99 -19.49 33.68 29.09
CA LEU A 99 -19.84 34.42 30.30
C LEU A 99 -21.34 34.35 30.63
N LEU A 100 -22.18 34.40 29.60
CA LEU A 100 -23.63 34.48 29.72
C LEU A 100 -24.37 33.15 29.67
N PHE A 101 -23.87 32.15 28.90
CA PHE A 101 -24.62 30.95 28.58
C PHE A 101 -23.91 29.61 28.85
N SER A 102 -22.73 29.60 29.45
CA SER A 102 -21.92 28.41 29.78
C SER A 102 -21.64 27.45 28.59
N HIS A 103 -21.80 27.92 27.35
CA HIS A 103 -21.58 27.14 26.17
C HIS A 103 -20.41 27.69 25.36
N PRO A 104 -19.17 27.17 25.53
CA PRO A 104 -18.03 27.66 24.79
C PRO A 104 -18.15 27.38 23.31
N ARG A 105 -18.34 28.38 22.47
CA ARG A 105 -18.16 28.29 21.04
C ARG A 105 -16.67 28.27 20.71
N GLY A 106 -16.25 27.48 19.72
CA GLY A 106 -14.85 27.45 19.26
C GLY A 106 -14.50 28.76 18.55
N ALA A 107 -13.59 29.54 19.11
CA ALA A 107 -13.07 30.78 18.54
C ALA A 107 -11.68 30.63 17.91
N SER A 108 -11.28 29.40 17.56
CA SER A 108 -9.99 29.13 16.91
C SER A 108 -10.15 29.18 15.39
N THR A 109 -9.35 30.02 14.74
CA THR A 109 -9.32 30.14 13.28
C THR A 109 -8.57 28.97 12.61
N ILE A 110 -8.74 28.80 11.30
CA ILE A 110 -7.97 27.84 10.50
C ILE A 110 -6.46 28.14 10.63
N SER A 111 -6.04 29.40 10.57
CA SER A 111 -4.64 29.81 10.72
C SER A 111 -4.05 29.43 12.10
N MET A 112 -4.83 29.57 13.17
CA MET A 112 -4.43 29.14 14.52
C MET A 112 -4.27 27.62 14.60
N GLN A 113 -5.11 26.85 13.89
CA GLN A 113 -5.02 25.41 13.86
C GLN A 113 -3.79 24.94 13.06
N VAL A 114 -3.51 25.57 11.90
CA VAL A 114 -2.28 25.31 11.13
C VAL A 114 -1.04 25.62 11.93
N ALA A 115 -0.97 26.78 12.59
CA ALA A 115 0.14 27.12 13.47
C ALA A 115 0.39 26.06 14.56
N SER A 116 -0.69 25.47 15.11
CA SER A 116 -0.58 24.36 16.08
C SER A 116 -0.11 23.05 15.46
N HIS A 117 -0.42 22.77 14.19
CA HIS A 117 0.10 21.58 13.50
C HIS A 117 1.58 21.71 13.19
N LEU A 118 2.04 22.91 12.84
CA LEU A 118 3.43 23.18 12.46
C LEU A 118 4.37 23.26 13.67
N ASN A 119 3.88 23.68 14.83
CA ASN A 119 4.68 23.83 16.06
C ASN A 119 4.26 22.79 17.11
N ALA A 120 5.18 21.87 17.44
CA ALA A 120 4.94 20.81 18.42
C ALA A 120 4.54 21.33 19.81
N ALA A 121 5.09 22.50 20.24
CA ALA A 121 4.76 23.11 21.53
C ALA A 121 3.32 23.63 21.60
N LEU A 122 2.69 23.90 20.45
CA LEU A 122 1.32 24.40 20.34
C LEU A 122 0.29 23.29 20.07
N ARG A 123 0.73 22.05 19.94
CA ARG A 123 -0.18 20.92 19.69
C ARG A 123 -1.17 20.74 20.84
N PRO A 124 -2.44 20.40 20.57
CA PRO A 124 -3.41 20.13 21.61
C PRO A 124 -2.98 18.93 22.44
N THR A 125 -2.90 19.12 23.76
CA THR A 125 -2.73 18.04 24.74
C THR A 125 -4.10 17.61 25.28
N ARG A 126 -4.16 16.54 26.09
CA ARG A 126 -5.41 16.13 26.78
C ARG A 126 -5.91 17.20 27.77
N GLN A 127 -5.05 18.11 28.19
CA GLN A 127 -5.41 19.19 29.10
C GLN A 127 -5.89 20.43 28.32
N LYS A 128 -6.78 21.20 28.95
CA LYS A 128 -7.20 22.52 28.40
C LYS A 128 -5.99 23.45 28.30
N ARG A 129 -5.87 24.16 27.17
CA ARG A 129 -4.80 25.15 26.97
C ARG A 129 -4.87 26.23 28.03
N THR A 130 -3.70 26.63 28.52
CA THR A 130 -3.57 27.83 29.38
C THR A 130 -3.76 29.11 28.56
N ALA A 131 -3.99 30.23 29.23
CA ALA A 131 -4.12 31.54 28.56
C ALA A 131 -2.84 31.92 27.79
N SER A 132 -1.65 31.57 28.35
CA SER A 132 -0.36 31.81 27.67
C SER A 132 -0.25 30.98 26.37
N GLN A 133 -0.54 29.70 26.43
CA GLN A 133 -0.54 28.84 25.22
C GLN A 133 -1.51 29.32 24.15
N LYS A 134 -2.65 29.90 24.56
CA LYS A 134 -3.60 30.50 23.63
C LYS A 134 -3.03 31.77 22.99
N TRP A 135 -2.31 32.56 23.76
CA TRP A 135 -1.64 33.77 23.26
C TRP A 135 -0.51 33.42 22.28
N ASP A 136 0.30 32.40 22.60
CA ASP A 136 1.34 31.91 21.71
C ASP A 136 0.77 31.41 20.38
N GLN A 137 -0.39 30.71 20.42
CA GLN A 137 -1.10 30.27 19.25
C GLN A 137 -1.61 31.44 18.38
N ILE A 138 -2.11 32.52 19.01
CA ILE A 138 -2.54 33.74 18.34
C ILE A 138 -1.36 34.41 17.64
N SER A 139 -0.25 34.56 18.35
CA SER A 139 0.97 35.16 17.81
C SER A 139 1.51 34.40 16.65
N ALA A 140 1.61 33.07 16.77
CA ALA A 140 2.05 32.18 15.68
C ALA A 140 1.14 32.22 14.47
N ALA A 141 -0.18 32.28 14.62
CA ALA A 141 -1.13 32.41 13.53
C ALA A 141 -0.98 33.75 12.78
N ARG A 142 -0.74 34.82 13.47
CA ARG A 142 -0.52 36.13 12.84
C ARG A 142 0.81 36.17 12.09
N GLU A 143 1.85 35.56 12.64
CA GLU A 143 3.15 35.45 11.98
C GLU A 143 3.05 34.61 10.71
N LEU A 144 2.34 33.49 10.79
CA LEU A 144 2.10 32.62 9.63
C LEU A 144 1.41 33.38 8.49
N GLU A 145 0.42 34.23 8.76
CA GLU A 145 -0.30 34.99 7.74
C GLU A 145 0.51 36.15 7.12
N LYS A 146 1.64 36.52 7.71
CA LYS A 146 2.56 37.47 7.07
C LYS A 146 3.34 36.82 5.91
N SER A 147 3.60 35.52 6.01
CA SER A 147 4.45 34.79 5.06
C SER A 147 3.66 33.87 4.13
N TRP A 148 2.47 33.43 4.54
CA TRP A 148 1.64 32.47 3.79
C TRP A 148 0.34 33.10 3.31
N SER A 149 -0.06 32.79 2.07
CA SER A 149 -1.37 33.17 1.55
C SER A 149 -2.48 32.33 2.20
N LYS A 150 -3.71 32.86 2.20
CA LYS A 150 -4.91 32.13 2.65
C LYS A 150 -5.09 30.78 1.95
N LYS A 151 -4.74 30.68 0.66
CA LYS A 151 -4.79 29.42 -0.10
C LYS A 151 -3.79 28.40 0.47
N GLN A 152 -2.56 28.78 0.71
CA GLN A 152 -1.54 27.90 1.30
C GLN A 152 -1.93 27.45 2.70
N ILE A 153 -2.48 28.33 3.53
CA ILE A 153 -2.97 28.00 4.88
C ILE A 153 -4.11 26.97 4.80
N LEU A 154 -5.10 27.19 3.94
CA LEU A 154 -6.24 26.29 3.79
C LEU A 154 -5.80 24.92 3.23
N GLU A 155 -4.91 24.90 2.23
CA GLU A 155 -4.35 23.67 1.66
C GLU A 155 -3.62 22.86 2.74
N THR A 156 -2.78 23.51 3.53
CA THR A 156 -2.06 22.88 4.64
C THR A 156 -3.01 22.38 5.72
N TYR A 157 -4.02 23.16 6.08
CA TYR A 157 -5.05 22.73 7.02
C TYR A 157 -5.71 21.43 6.62
N LEU A 158 -6.12 21.34 5.36
CA LEU A 158 -6.83 20.17 4.82
C LEU A 158 -5.95 18.93 4.73
N ASN A 159 -4.63 19.09 4.57
CA ASN A 159 -3.69 17.98 4.55
C ASN A 159 -3.24 17.55 5.95
N LEU A 160 -3.02 18.47 6.90
CA LEU A 160 -2.52 18.15 8.22
C LEU A 160 -3.60 17.73 9.23
N SER A 161 -4.87 18.06 8.97
CA SER A 161 -5.98 17.77 9.88
C SER A 161 -6.29 16.26 9.97
N THR A 162 -6.64 15.81 11.18
CA THR A 162 -7.08 14.43 11.42
C THR A 162 -8.61 14.36 11.35
N PHE A 163 -9.13 13.36 10.61
CA PHE A 163 -10.57 13.20 10.39
C PHE A 163 -11.21 12.09 11.21
N ARG A 164 -10.71 10.85 11.12
CA ARG A 164 -11.25 9.72 11.88
C ARG A 164 -10.18 8.64 12.10
N GLY A 165 -10.07 8.14 13.33
CA GLY A 165 -9.04 7.19 13.68
C GLY A 165 -7.66 7.76 13.35
N GLU A 166 -6.93 7.07 12.50
CA GLU A 166 -5.59 7.49 12.04
C GLU A 166 -5.58 8.22 10.69
N LEU A 167 -6.77 8.54 10.11
CA LEU A 167 -6.86 9.24 8.83
C LEU A 167 -6.40 10.69 8.97
N GLN A 168 -5.31 11.04 8.32
CA GLN A 168 -4.77 12.39 8.25
C GLN A 168 -4.85 12.91 6.81
N GLY A 169 -5.42 14.10 6.65
CA GLY A 169 -5.64 14.75 5.37
C GLY A 169 -6.99 14.39 4.73
N LEU A 170 -7.53 15.38 4.00
CA LEU A 170 -8.82 15.25 3.30
C LEU A 170 -8.80 14.14 2.26
N GLY A 171 -7.67 13.94 1.55
CA GLY A 171 -7.50 12.87 0.57
C GLY A 171 -7.69 11.48 1.19
N ALA A 172 -7.05 11.22 2.33
CA ALA A 172 -7.18 9.96 3.05
C ALA A 172 -8.61 9.77 3.58
N ALA A 173 -9.21 10.83 4.15
CA ALA A 173 -10.58 10.79 4.66
C ALA A 173 -11.62 10.53 3.54
N SER A 174 -11.49 11.21 2.41
CA SER A 174 -12.38 11.05 1.25
C SER A 174 -12.32 9.60 0.72
N ARG A 175 -11.13 9.06 0.51
CA ARG A 175 -10.99 7.69 0.01
C ARG A 175 -11.44 6.63 1.01
N ALA A 176 -11.08 6.78 2.28
CA ALA A 176 -11.42 5.77 3.30
C ALA A 176 -12.90 5.74 3.64
N LEU A 177 -13.58 6.90 3.66
CA LEU A 177 -14.96 7.01 4.11
C LEU A 177 -15.97 6.91 2.96
N PHE A 178 -15.61 7.40 1.76
CA PHE A 178 -16.52 7.49 0.63
C PHE A 178 -16.03 6.79 -0.64
N GLY A 179 -14.80 6.27 -0.65
CA GLY A 179 -14.21 5.62 -1.84
C GLY A 179 -13.95 6.58 -3.01
N LYS A 180 -13.92 7.91 -2.75
CA LYS A 180 -13.81 8.95 -3.77
C LYS A 180 -12.54 9.80 -3.60
N ASP A 181 -12.09 10.39 -4.69
CA ASP A 181 -11.13 11.49 -4.63
C ASP A 181 -11.78 12.76 -4.08
N PRO A 182 -11.02 13.68 -3.46
CA PRO A 182 -11.56 14.92 -2.90
C PRO A 182 -12.31 15.79 -3.89
N SER A 183 -11.98 15.73 -5.18
CA SER A 183 -12.69 16.43 -6.27
C SER A 183 -14.12 15.93 -6.49
N GLY A 184 -14.40 14.67 -6.15
CA GLY A 184 -15.72 14.04 -6.29
C GLY A 184 -16.63 14.13 -5.07
N LEU A 185 -16.22 14.84 -4.00
CA LEU A 185 -17.03 15.01 -2.79
C LEU A 185 -18.27 15.87 -3.09
N ASP A 186 -19.43 15.36 -2.74
CA ASP A 186 -20.69 16.07 -2.81
C ASP A 186 -21.01 16.88 -1.53
N GLN A 187 -22.15 17.58 -1.51
CA GLN A 187 -22.54 18.42 -0.37
C GLN A 187 -22.81 17.61 0.91
N PRO A 188 -23.54 16.47 0.89
CA PRO A 188 -23.72 15.61 2.07
C PRO A 188 -22.42 15.08 2.67
N GLU A 189 -21.51 14.60 1.84
CA GLU A 189 -20.19 14.10 2.24
C GLU A 189 -19.32 15.21 2.85
N SER A 190 -19.35 16.39 2.23
CA SER A 190 -18.65 17.58 2.70
C SER A 190 -19.12 18.03 4.08
N LEU A 191 -20.43 17.96 4.33
CA LEU A 191 -21.01 18.27 5.65
C LEU A 191 -20.52 17.30 6.73
N LEU A 192 -20.45 16.00 6.42
CA LEU A 192 -19.93 15.01 7.38
C LEU A 192 -18.44 15.25 7.65
N LEU A 193 -17.62 15.48 6.62
CA LEU A 193 -16.19 15.75 6.80
C LEU A 193 -15.94 17.01 7.62
N ALA A 194 -16.67 18.08 7.37
CA ALA A 194 -16.53 19.33 8.12
C ALA A 194 -16.82 19.17 9.61
N VAL A 195 -17.82 18.36 9.98
CA VAL A 195 -18.12 18.16 11.42
C VAL A 195 -17.20 17.12 12.08
N LEU A 196 -16.55 16.25 11.30
CA LEU A 196 -15.53 15.33 11.81
C LEU A 196 -14.27 16.05 12.28
N LEU A 197 -13.88 17.17 11.66
CA LEU A 197 -12.72 17.97 12.07
C LEU A 197 -12.78 18.37 13.55
N ARG A 198 -13.98 18.68 14.08
CA ARG A 198 -14.20 19.03 15.49
C ARG A 198 -14.32 17.83 16.42
N GLY A 199 -14.52 16.65 15.91
CA GLY A 199 -14.68 15.44 16.71
C GLY A 199 -14.48 14.19 15.88
N PRO A 200 -13.21 13.86 15.56
CA PRO A 200 -12.88 12.79 14.61
C PRO A 200 -13.49 11.45 14.97
N ASN A 201 -13.55 11.11 16.26
CA ASN A 201 -14.01 9.81 16.74
C ASN A 201 -15.44 9.83 17.31
N ALA A 202 -16.22 10.87 16.99
CA ALA A 202 -17.62 10.93 17.42
C ALA A 202 -18.47 9.81 16.83
N LYS A 203 -19.48 9.36 17.60
CA LYS A 203 -20.44 8.35 17.13
C LYS A 203 -21.25 8.88 15.94
N SER A 204 -21.59 8.02 15.00
CA SER A 204 -22.30 8.36 13.75
C SER A 204 -23.54 9.21 13.98
N ALA A 205 -24.35 8.90 14.98
CA ALA A 205 -25.55 9.69 15.33
C ALA A 205 -25.21 11.14 15.75
N GLY A 206 -24.09 11.35 16.48
CA GLY A 206 -23.63 12.66 16.88
C GLY A 206 -23.08 13.46 15.70
N VAL A 207 -22.39 12.79 14.78
CA VAL A 207 -21.89 13.39 13.53
C VAL A 207 -23.08 13.82 12.66
N ALA A 208 -24.04 12.93 12.43
CA ALA A 208 -25.24 13.20 11.64
C ALA A 208 -26.02 14.42 12.18
N ARG A 209 -26.26 14.47 13.50
CA ARG A 209 -26.99 15.60 14.13
C ARG A 209 -26.24 16.94 13.90
N ARG A 210 -24.91 16.97 14.07
CA ARG A 210 -24.12 18.18 13.81
C ARG A 210 -24.09 18.55 12.35
N ALA A 211 -24.05 17.57 11.44
CA ALA A 211 -24.11 17.80 10.02
C ALA A 211 -25.47 18.39 9.60
N CYS A 212 -26.60 17.90 10.18
CA CYS A 212 -27.92 18.51 9.98
C CYS A 212 -27.98 19.96 10.43
N GLN A 213 -27.39 20.28 11.60
CA GLN A 213 -27.31 21.67 12.07
C GLN A 213 -26.49 22.56 11.13
N LEU A 214 -25.35 22.06 10.67
CA LEU A 214 -24.51 22.78 9.71
C LEU A 214 -25.23 23.00 8.36
N ALA A 215 -25.94 21.97 7.87
CA ALA A 215 -26.73 22.09 6.65
C ALA A 215 -27.81 23.18 6.76
N ALA A 216 -28.52 23.24 7.90
CA ALA A 216 -29.50 24.29 8.17
C ALA A 216 -28.83 25.68 8.25
N ASP A 217 -27.70 25.80 8.94
CA ASP A 217 -26.93 27.08 9.03
C ASP A 217 -26.41 27.55 7.66
N MET A 218 -26.15 26.65 6.75
CA MET A 218 -25.71 26.92 5.38
C MET A 218 -26.87 27.09 4.39
N LYS A 219 -28.10 26.79 4.81
CA LYS A 219 -29.29 26.70 3.94
C LYS A 219 -29.06 25.72 2.78
N ALA A 220 -28.34 24.62 3.06
CA ALA A 220 -28.07 23.58 2.08
C ALA A 220 -29.32 22.70 1.89
N GLU A 221 -29.62 22.38 0.63
CA GLU A 221 -30.75 21.51 0.27
C GLU A 221 -30.41 20.02 0.48
N VAL A 222 -30.14 19.64 1.74
CA VAL A 222 -29.80 18.28 2.12
C VAL A 222 -30.71 17.80 3.24
N ALA A 223 -31.43 16.71 3.01
CA ALA A 223 -32.32 16.14 4.00
C ALA A 223 -31.55 15.49 5.17
N CYS A 224 -31.96 15.75 6.42
CA CYS A 224 -31.31 15.15 7.59
C CYS A 224 -31.33 13.61 7.60
N VAL A 225 -32.36 12.99 7.04
CA VAL A 225 -32.43 11.53 6.90
C VAL A 225 -31.32 10.98 5.99
N GLN A 226 -30.95 11.73 4.94
CA GLN A 226 -29.83 11.37 4.06
C GLN A 226 -28.51 11.42 4.82
N LEU A 227 -28.26 12.48 5.59
CA LEU A 227 -27.05 12.61 6.42
C LEU A 227 -26.95 11.52 7.50
N GLN A 228 -28.09 11.11 8.09
CA GLN A 228 -28.13 10.02 9.06
C GLN A 228 -27.73 8.67 8.42
N ARG A 229 -28.30 8.34 7.26
CA ARG A 229 -27.98 7.12 6.51
C ARG A 229 -26.50 7.11 6.10
N LEU A 230 -26.02 8.22 5.53
CA LEU A 230 -24.65 8.36 5.09
C LEU A 230 -23.67 8.23 6.27
N ALA A 231 -23.96 8.84 7.42
CA ALA A 231 -23.12 8.73 8.61
C ALA A 231 -23.06 7.31 9.17
N LEU A 232 -24.15 6.54 9.06
CA LEU A 232 -24.18 5.14 9.50
C LEU A 232 -23.36 4.23 8.56
N SER A 233 -23.44 4.45 7.25
CA SER A 233 -22.73 3.62 6.26
C SER A 233 -21.26 3.99 6.12
N ALA A 234 -20.92 5.28 6.13
CA ALA A 234 -19.58 5.77 5.81
C ALA A 234 -18.64 5.92 7.02
N LEU A 235 -19.15 5.82 8.26
CA LEU A 235 -18.33 6.02 9.46
C LEU A 235 -18.07 4.71 10.23
N PRO A 236 -17.26 3.78 9.70
CA PRO A 236 -16.91 2.55 10.40
C PRO A 236 -16.04 2.84 11.63
N ALA A 237 -15.93 1.85 12.54
CA ALA A 237 -15.08 1.96 13.71
C ALA A 237 -13.59 2.07 13.33
N ALA A 238 -13.16 1.32 12.32
CA ALA A 238 -11.80 1.32 11.78
C ALA A 238 -11.87 1.57 10.26
N PRO A 239 -11.68 2.82 9.81
CA PRO A 239 -11.67 3.13 8.39
C PRO A 239 -10.42 2.57 7.72
N ASN A 240 -10.59 1.99 6.54
CA ASN A 240 -9.50 1.47 5.72
C ASN A 240 -9.47 2.14 4.34
N ILE A 241 -8.28 2.42 3.84
CA ILE A 241 -8.09 2.91 2.47
C ILE A 241 -7.91 1.67 1.58
N ALA A 242 -8.91 1.37 0.77
CA ALA A 242 -8.79 0.33 -0.23
C ALA A 242 -7.80 0.77 -1.34
N PRO A 243 -6.88 -0.10 -1.78
CA PRO A 243 -6.01 0.21 -2.90
C PRO A 243 -6.84 0.38 -4.19
N ARG A 244 -6.48 1.34 -5.03
CA ARG A 244 -7.10 1.53 -6.35
C ARG A 244 -6.75 0.40 -7.31
N VAL A 245 -5.53 -0.09 -7.19
CA VAL A 245 -4.98 -1.15 -8.01
C VAL A 245 -4.22 -2.13 -7.13
N ALA A 246 -4.44 -3.44 -7.32
CA ALA A 246 -3.85 -4.48 -6.49
C ALA A 246 -3.44 -5.70 -7.34
N LEU A 247 -2.69 -5.49 -8.44
CA LEU A 247 -2.35 -6.54 -9.39
C LEU A 247 -1.09 -7.35 -9.03
N ALA A 248 -0.13 -6.76 -8.29
CA ALA A 248 1.16 -7.39 -8.03
C ALA A 248 1.54 -7.36 -6.52
N PRO A 249 0.78 -8.04 -5.63
CA PRO A 249 0.97 -7.92 -4.17
C PRO A 249 2.33 -8.44 -3.69
N HIS A 250 2.86 -9.53 -4.26
CA HIS A 250 4.14 -10.11 -3.86
C HIS A 250 5.31 -9.20 -4.25
N VAL A 251 5.28 -8.65 -5.48
CA VAL A 251 6.29 -7.69 -5.96
C VAL A 251 6.24 -6.40 -5.15
N ALA A 252 5.04 -5.89 -4.85
CA ALA A 252 4.88 -4.69 -4.05
C ALA A 252 5.48 -4.85 -2.64
N ARG A 253 5.21 -5.98 -1.96
CA ARG A 253 5.81 -6.29 -0.66
C ARG A 253 7.33 -6.43 -0.70
N ALA A 254 7.88 -6.95 -1.79
CA ALA A 254 9.32 -7.12 -1.95
C ALA A 254 10.06 -5.80 -2.24
N LEU A 255 9.45 -4.88 -2.98
CA LEU A 255 10.11 -3.70 -3.51
C LEU A 255 9.76 -2.39 -2.80
N LEU A 256 8.52 -2.26 -2.28
CA LEU A 256 8.07 -1.04 -1.61
C LEU A 256 8.50 -1.03 -0.14
N SER A 257 8.93 0.14 0.31
CA SER A 257 9.31 0.39 1.71
C SER A 257 9.14 1.88 2.04
N PRO A 258 9.23 2.28 3.32
CA PRO A 258 9.20 3.70 3.70
C PRO A 258 10.24 4.55 2.97
N ASN A 259 11.42 3.98 2.71
CA ASN A 259 12.52 4.66 2.00
C ASN A 259 12.40 4.57 0.46
N ARG A 260 11.52 3.71 -0.04
CA ARG A 260 11.24 3.51 -1.46
C ARG A 260 9.74 3.39 -1.69
N PRO A 261 8.98 4.48 -1.45
CA PRO A 261 7.51 4.45 -1.52
C PRO A 261 7.00 4.43 -2.97
N ARG A 262 7.86 4.71 -3.96
CA ARG A 262 7.50 4.73 -5.37
C ARG A 262 8.56 3.98 -6.17
N VAL A 263 8.16 2.89 -6.81
CA VAL A 263 9.07 2.02 -7.58
C VAL A 263 8.48 1.75 -8.96
N LYS A 264 9.23 2.08 -10.01
CA LYS A 264 8.94 1.69 -11.38
C LYS A 264 9.56 0.32 -11.65
N THR A 265 8.78 -0.58 -12.24
CA THR A 265 9.19 -1.95 -12.57
C THR A 265 9.23 -2.18 -14.07
N THR A 266 9.67 -3.36 -14.47
CA THR A 266 9.59 -3.87 -15.84
C THR A 266 8.26 -4.56 -16.14
N LEU A 267 7.38 -4.73 -15.14
CA LEU A 267 6.07 -5.35 -15.31
C LEU A 267 5.22 -4.59 -16.32
N ASP A 268 4.46 -5.32 -17.09
CA ASP A 268 3.43 -4.80 -17.97
C ASP A 268 2.07 -5.00 -17.30
N ALA A 269 1.33 -3.93 -17.07
CA ALA A 269 0.09 -3.95 -16.29
C ALA A 269 -1.00 -4.81 -16.96
N GLU A 270 -1.11 -4.76 -18.29
CA GLU A 270 -2.10 -5.53 -19.04
C GLU A 270 -1.76 -7.02 -19.01
N LEU A 271 -0.49 -7.35 -19.25
CA LEU A 271 -0.02 -8.74 -19.21
C LEU A 271 -0.13 -9.33 -17.80
N GLN A 272 0.17 -8.54 -16.77
CA GLN A 272 0.01 -8.93 -15.35
C GLN A 272 -1.46 -9.26 -15.03
N ALA A 273 -2.38 -8.40 -15.44
CA ALA A 273 -3.82 -8.61 -15.25
C ALA A 273 -4.30 -9.84 -16.00
N TYR A 274 -3.91 -9.99 -17.27
CA TYR A 274 -4.25 -11.14 -18.10
C TYR A 274 -3.73 -12.46 -17.52
N ALA A 275 -2.46 -12.50 -17.12
CA ALA A 275 -1.87 -13.70 -16.52
C ALA A 275 -2.59 -14.09 -15.22
N THR A 276 -2.93 -13.12 -14.38
CA THR A 276 -3.68 -13.36 -13.14
C THR A 276 -5.07 -13.94 -13.45
N GLN A 277 -5.79 -13.32 -14.38
CA GLN A 277 -7.13 -13.78 -14.78
C GLN A 277 -7.10 -15.18 -15.37
N LEU A 278 -6.14 -15.48 -16.24
CA LEU A 278 -6.00 -16.81 -16.87
C LEU A 278 -5.73 -17.88 -15.82
N LEU A 279 -4.84 -17.63 -14.88
CA LEU A 279 -4.57 -18.57 -13.77
C LEU A 279 -5.81 -18.78 -12.90
N GLN A 280 -6.58 -17.74 -12.60
CA GLN A 280 -7.83 -17.87 -11.85
C GLN A 280 -8.88 -18.71 -12.59
N GLN A 281 -8.98 -18.55 -13.91
CA GLN A 281 -9.85 -19.38 -14.75
C GLN A 281 -9.42 -20.84 -14.72
N GLN A 282 -8.12 -21.13 -14.83
CA GLN A 282 -7.58 -22.49 -14.75
C GLN A 282 -7.82 -23.11 -13.37
N LEU A 283 -7.60 -22.37 -12.29
CA LEU A 283 -7.89 -22.84 -10.95
C LEU A 283 -9.38 -23.18 -10.77
N ALA A 284 -10.27 -22.35 -11.32
CA ALA A 284 -11.71 -22.61 -11.27
C ALA A 284 -12.08 -23.89 -12.04
N ALA A 285 -11.46 -24.14 -13.19
CA ALA A 285 -11.65 -25.36 -13.97
C ALA A 285 -11.14 -26.62 -13.25
N LEU A 286 -10.10 -26.48 -12.40
CA LEU A 286 -9.49 -27.57 -11.63
C LEU A 286 -10.11 -27.73 -10.23
N GLY A 287 -11.17 -27.02 -9.90
CA GLY A 287 -11.73 -26.94 -8.53
C GLY A 287 -12.10 -28.28 -7.87
N GLY A 288 -12.25 -29.37 -8.65
CA GLY A 288 -12.45 -30.74 -8.13
C GLY A 288 -11.15 -31.51 -7.86
N SER A 289 -9.98 -30.96 -8.19
CA SER A 289 -8.69 -31.68 -8.20
C SER A 289 -7.79 -31.32 -7.01
N HIS A 290 -8.30 -30.70 -5.97
CA HIS A 290 -7.54 -30.22 -4.77
C HIS A 290 -6.41 -29.25 -5.13
N VAL A 291 -6.52 -28.48 -6.23
CA VAL A 291 -5.59 -27.45 -6.65
C VAL A 291 -6.18 -26.09 -6.28
N ALA A 292 -5.58 -25.41 -5.31
CA ALA A 292 -6.07 -24.13 -4.78
C ALA A 292 -5.19 -22.93 -5.17
N ASP A 293 -3.94 -23.18 -5.55
CA ASP A 293 -2.93 -22.15 -5.80
C ASP A 293 -2.26 -22.33 -7.16
N ALA A 294 -1.95 -21.22 -7.81
CA ALA A 294 -1.15 -21.18 -9.04
C ALA A 294 -0.27 -19.94 -9.06
N ALA A 295 0.89 -20.08 -9.67
CA ALA A 295 1.84 -18.99 -9.87
C ALA A 295 2.32 -18.96 -11.31
N ALA A 296 2.71 -17.78 -11.81
CA ALA A 296 3.31 -17.62 -13.13
C ALA A 296 4.36 -16.51 -13.13
N LEU A 297 5.42 -16.75 -13.90
CA LEU A 297 6.46 -15.80 -14.22
C LEU A 297 6.59 -15.69 -15.74
N VAL A 298 6.52 -14.47 -16.27
CA VAL A 298 6.72 -14.19 -17.70
C VAL A 298 7.94 -13.33 -17.86
N LEU A 299 8.89 -13.82 -18.68
CA LEU A 299 10.16 -13.16 -18.96
C LEU A 299 10.26 -12.79 -20.43
N ASP A 300 10.90 -11.67 -20.74
CA ASP A 300 11.36 -11.37 -22.09
C ASP A 300 12.65 -12.16 -22.37
N ASN A 301 12.64 -12.98 -23.42
CA ASN A 301 13.77 -13.87 -23.73
C ASN A 301 15.03 -13.14 -24.19
N ARG A 302 14.95 -11.86 -24.57
CA ARG A 302 16.10 -11.08 -25.07
C ARG A 302 16.74 -10.30 -23.93
N SER A 303 15.92 -9.64 -23.12
CA SER A 303 16.40 -8.74 -22.05
C SER A 303 16.50 -9.43 -20.69
N GLY A 304 15.78 -10.54 -20.49
CA GLY A 304 15.61 -11.17 -19.18
C GLY A 304 14.67 -10.40 -18.25
N GLU A 305 14.02 -9.32 -18.74
CA GLU A 305 13.09 -8.54 -17.95
C GLU A 305 11.86 -9.35 -17.55
N VAL A 306 11.43 -9.18 -16.30
CA VAL A 306 10.17 -9.76 -15.80
C VAL A 306 9.01 -8.89 -16.29
N LEU A 307 8.15 -9.46 -17.14
CA LEU A 307 7.00 -8.78 -17.71
C LEU A 307 5.70 -9.01 -16.92
N ALA A 308 5.55 -10.21 -16.32
CA ALA A 308 4.48 -10.50 -15.39
C ALA A 308 4.97 -11.41 -14.26
N TYR A 309 4.47 -11.15 -13.05
CA TYR A 309 4.85 -11.87 -11.83
C TYR A 309 3.60 -12.14 -10.99
N VAL A 310 3.02 -13.30 -11.11
CA VAL A 310 1.87 -13.75 -10.32
C VAL A 310 2.37 -14.74 -9.28
N GLY A 311 2.67 -14.26 -8.08
CA GLY A 311 3.17 -15.10 -7.00
C GLY A 311 2.13 -16.07 -6.45
N ASN A 312 0.85 -15.70 -6.47
CA ASN A 312 -0.29 -16.56 -6.20
C ASN A 312 -1.54 -15.97 -6.84
N ALA A 313 -2.32 -16.77 -7.54
CA ALA A 313 -3.58 -16.38 -8.17
C ALA A 313 -4.82 -16.92 -7.44
N GLY A 314 -4.67 -17.74 -6.39
CA GLY A 314 -5.78 -18.29 -5.63
C GLY A 314 -6.51 -17.22 -4.81
N SER A 315 -7.82 -17.06 -5.02
CA SER A 315 -8.65 -16.10 -4.27
C SER A 315 -9.23 -16.68 -2.98
N SER A 316 -9.33 -18.00 -2.86
CA SER A 316 -9.95 -18.73 -1.74
C SER A 316 -8.98 -19.63 -0.96
N THR A 317 -7.67 -19.46 -1.18
CA THR A 317 -6.63 -20.22 -0.50
C THR A 317 -6.21 -19.57 0.82
N SER A 318 -5.80 -20.37 1.79
CA SER A 318 -5.14 -19.89 3.01
C SER A 318 -3.70 -19.41 2.76
N ALA A 319 -3.14 -19.70 1.59
CA ALA A 319 -1.75 -19.46 1.21
C ALA A 319 -1.52 -18.22 0.32
N ILE A 320 -2.45 -17.26 0.30
CA ILE A 320 -2.40 -16.06 -0.56
C ILE A 320 -1.11 -15.23 -0.40
N TYR A 321 -0.42 -15.37 0.71
CA TYR A 321 0.83 -14.67 1.01
C TYR A 321 2.07 -15.44 0.59
N VAL A 322 1.93 -16.71 0.23
CA VAL A 322 3.05 -17.53 -0.26
C VAL A 322 3.37 -17.12 -1.69
N ASP A 323 4.61 -16.75 -1.91
CA ASP A 323 5.12 -16.44 -3.25
C ASP A 323 5.51 -17.73 -3.96
N GLY A 324 4.61 -18.27 -4.77
CA GLY A 324 4.79 -19.53 -5.50
C GLY A 324 5.85 -19.48 -6.61
N VAL A 325 6.26 -18.26 -7.03
CA VAL A 325 7.38 -18.09 -7.96
C VAL A 325 8.72 -18.34 -7.28
N ARG A 326 8.85 -17.93 -6.01
CA ARG A 326 10.09 -18.04 -5.24
C ARG A 326 10.12 -19.22 -4.27
N ALA A 327 8.97 -19.79 -3.95
CA ALA A 327 8.90 -20.88 -2.98
C ALA A 327 9.70 -22.10 -3.47
N PRO A 328 10.60 -22.65 -2.66
CA PRO A 328 11.32 -23.88 -3.00
C PRO A 328 10.34 -25.02 -3.25
N ARG A 329 10.53 -25.75 -4.36
CA ARG A 329 9.70 -26.87 -4.76
C ARG A 329 10.54 -27.99 -5.30
N GLN A 330 10.02 -29.21 -5.24
CA GLN A 330 10.63 -30.34 -5.92
C GLN A 330 10.61 -30.06 -7.43
N ALA A 331 11.79 -30.14 -8.05
CA ALA A 331 11.95 -29.85 -9.47
C ALA A 331 11.30 -30.92 -10.36
N GLY A 332 11.31 -32.16 -9.93
CA GLY A 332 10.79 -33.28 -10.71
C GLY A 332 11.39 -33.30 -12.12
N SER A 333 10.57 -33.64 -13.09
CA SER A 333 10.99 -33.74 -14.50
C SER A 333 11.46 -32.42 -15.14
N THR A 334 11.37 -31.28 -14.46
CA THR A 334 11.93 -30.03 -14.98
C THR A 334 13.45 -30.04 -15.02
N LEU A 335 14.12 -30.98 -14.34
CA LEU A 335 15.57 -31.15 -14.41
C LEU A 335 16.02 -31.93 -15.67
N LYS A 336 15.17 -32.71 -16.31
CA LYS A 336 15.53 -33.53 -17.47
C LYS A 336 16.19 -32.77 -18.63
N PRO A 337 15.73 -31.56 -19.02
CA PRO A 337 16.40 -30.77 -20.05
C PRO A 337 17.91 -30.55 -19.76
N PHE A 338 18.26 -30.22 -18.50
CA PHE A 338 19.66 -30.01 -18.08
C PHE A 338 20.48 -31.31 -18.10
N LEU A 339 19.84 -32.44 -17.79
CA LEU A 339 20.49 -33.76 -17.88
C LEU A 339 20.81 -34.13 -19.31
N TYR A 340 19.84 -34.00 -20.23
CA TYR A 340 20.04 -34.31 -21.65
C TYR A 340 20.99 -33.32 -22.30
N GLU A 341 20.95 -32.02 -21.89
CA GLU A 341 21.91 -31.01 -22.34
C GLU A 341 23.33 -31.45 -21.99
N LEU A 342 23.61 -31.79 -20.73
CA LEU A 342 24.92 -32.23 -20.28
C LEU A 342 25.40 -33.52 -21.01
N ALA A 343 24.48 -34.47 -21.26
CA ALA A 343 24.80 -35.67 -22.00
C ALA A 343 25.20 -35.39 -23.45
N ILE A 344 24.53 -34.43 -24.11
CA ILE A 344 24.84 -33.98 -25.46
C ILE A 344 26.15 -33.17 -25.49
N GLU A 345 26.36 -32.22 -24.56
CA GLU A 345 27.59 -31.46 -24.44
C GLU A 345 28.82 -32.37 -24.31
N ARG A 346 28.72 -33.42 -23.47
CA ARG A 346 29.75 -34.43 -23.28
C ARG A 346 29.88 -35.44 -24.44
N ARG A 347 29.07 -35.25 -25.48
CA ARG A 347 29.05 -36.13 -26.67
C ARG A 347 28.74 -37.62 -26.38
N LEU A 348 28.04 -37.88 -25.27
CA LEU A 348 27.59 -39.21 -24.90
C LEU A 348 26.42 -39.66 -25.74
N ILE A 349 25.55 -38.70 -26.10
CA ILE A 349 24.38 -38.92 -26.96
C ILE A 349 24.20 -37.75 -27.93
N THR A 350 23.31 -37.94 -28.89
CA THR A 350 22.75 -36.86 -29.74
C THR A 350 21.24 -36.85 -29.57
N ALA A 351 20.55 -35.88 -30.11
CA ALA A 351 19.08 -35.85 -30.08
C ALA A 351 18.43 -37.06 -30.80
N ALA A 352 19.15 -37.68 -31.73
CA ALA A 352 18.69 -38.85 -32.47
C ALA A 352 19.13 -40.18 -31.87
N SER A 353 20.03 -40.20 -30.87
CA SER A 353 20.48 -41.43 -30.21
C SER A 353 19.32 -42.20 -29.63
N LEU A 354 19.29 -43.51 -29.88
CA LEU A 354 18.28 -44.40 -29.33
C LEU A 354 18.62 -44.77 -27.89
N ILE A 355 17.66 -44.58 -27.01
CA ILE A 355 17.74 -44.94 -25.59
C ILE A 355 16.66 -46.00 -25.32
N ASP A 356 17.01 -47.02 -24.59
CA ASP A 356 16.10 -48.11 -24.31
C ASP A 356 15.14 -47.73 -23.16
N ASP A 357 13.84 -47.72 -23.46
CA ASP A 357 12.75 -47.55 -22.52
C ASP A 357 12.12 -48.92 -22.21
N SER A 358 12.89 -49.79 -21.58
CA SER A 358 12.46 -51.10 -21.09
C SER A 358 12.69 -51.21 -19.56
N PRO A 359 12.02 -52.12 -18.86
CA PRO A 359 12.20 -52.31 -17.43
C PRO A 359 13.67 -52.45 -17.05
N VAL A 360 14.09 -51.76 -16.01
CA VAL A 360 15.45 -51.80 -15.45
C VAL A 360 15.39 -51.89 -13.95
N ASN A 361 16.24 -52.73 -13.39
CA ASN A 361 16.41 -52.90 -11.94
C ASN A 361 17.80 -52.40 -11.56
N LEU A 362 17.88 -51.45 -10.68
CA LEU A 362 19.13 -50.84 -10.23
C LEU A 362 19.34 -51.13 -8.73
N ILE A 363 20.53 -51.66 -8.40
CA ILE A 363 20.90 -51.82 -7.01
C ILE A 363 21.51 -50.50 -6.52
N THR A 364 20.92 -49.93 -5.50
CA THR A 364 21.41 -48.69 -4.84
C THR A 364 21.75 -48.99 -3.39
N PRO A 365 22.54 -48.10 -2.68
CA PRO A 365 22.81 -48.27 -1.29
C PRO A 365 21.55 -48.37 -0.39
N SER A 366 20.44 -47.76 -0.83
CA SER A 366 19.14 -47.78 -0.16
C SER A 366 18.26 -48.97 -0.53
N GLY A 367 18.71 -49.86 -1.45
CA GLY A 367 17.99 -51.05 -1.89
C GLY A 367 17.72 -51.08 -3.40
N LEU A 368 16.76 -51.89 -3.79
CA LEU A 368 16.39 -52.07 -5.21
C LEU A 368 15.56 -50.84 -5.67
N TYR A 369 16.04 -50.12 -6.69
CA TYR A 369 15.34 -49.06 -7.37
C TYR A 369 14.82 -49.52 -8.74
N VAL A 370 13.53 -49.40 -8.92
CA VAL A 370 12.83 -49.82 -10.18
C VAL A 370 12.10 -48.62 -10.76
N PRO A 371 12.74 -47.85 -11.66
CA PRO A 371 12.09 -46.69 -12.27
C PRO A 371 10.93 -47.14 -13.17
N GLN A 372 9.86 -46.33 -13.17
CA GLN A 372 8.69 -46.55 -14.04
C GLN A 372 8.30 -45.23 -14.71
N ASN A 373 7.79 -45.33 -15.93
CA ASN A 373 7.14 -44.20 -16.59
C ASN A 373 5.81 -43.88 -15.88
N TYR A 374 5.30 -42.66 -16.10
CA TYR A 374 4.07 -42.20 -15.45
C TYR A 374 2.85 -43.05 -15.80
N ASP A 375 2.76 -43.48 -17.10
CA ASP A 375 1.72 -44.36 -17.64
C ASP A 375 1.93 -45.85 -17.34
N ARG A 376 3.06 -46.20 -16.69
CA ARG A 376 3.50 -47.58 -16.41
C ARG A 376 3.72 -48.43 -17.62
N ASP A 377 3.84 -47.80 -18.80
CA ASP A 377 4.08 -48.47 -20.07
C ASP A 377 5.49 -48.18 -20.58
N PHE A 378 6.07 -49.10 -21.36
CA PHE A 378 7.42 -49.03 -21.89
C PHE A 378 7.36 -48.93 -23.40
N LYS A 379 8.12 -48.03 -24.00
CA LYS A 379 8.07 -47.71 -25.42
C LYS A 379 9.17 -48.41 -26.25
N GLY A 380 10.07 -49.18 -25.60
CA GLY A 380 11.22 -49.77 -26.22
C GLY A 380 12.27 -48.78 -26.65
N LEU A 381 12.88 -48.93 -27.81
CA LEU A 381 13.89 -47.97 -28.29
C LEU A 381 13.26 -46.67 -28.73
N VAL A 382 13.59 -45.59 -28.06
CA VAL A 382 13.13 -44.22 -28.36
C VAL A 382 14.29 -43.29 -28.60
N SER A 383 14.12 -42.28 -29.45
CA SER A 383 15.17 -41.25 -29.59
C SER A 383 15.26 -40.38 -28.32
N ALA A 384 16.45 -39.83 -28.01
CA ALA A 384 16.64 -38.90 -26.92
C ALA A 384 15.65 -37.74 -27.00
N ARG A 385 15.35 -37.22 -28.22
CA ARG A 385 14.33 -36.20 -28.46
C ARG A 385 12.95 -36.64 -27.97
N THR A 386 12.51 -37.84 -28.35
CA THR A 386 11.23 -38.39 -27.95
C THR A 386 11.19 -38.65 -26.44
N ALA A 387 12.27 -39.20 -25.88
CA ALA A 387 12.38 -39.45 -24.44
C ALA A 387 12.20 -38.19 -23.62
N LEU A 388 12.85 -37.10 -24.03
CA LEU A 388 12.74 -35.80 -23.34
C LEU A 388 11.35 -35.14 -23.54
N SER A 389 10.85 -35.11 -24.80
CA SER A 389 9.57 -34.47 -25.11
C SER A 389 8.37 -35.16 -24.47
N SER A 390 8.45 -36.47 -24.25
CA SER A 390 7.44 -37.31 -23.58
C SER A 390 7.73 -37.47 -22.08
N SER A 391 8.80 -36.86 -21.59
CA SER A 391 9.21 -36.90 -20.17
C SER A 391 9.34 -38.35 -19.63
N LEU A 392 9.82 -39.29 -20.44
CA LEU A 392 9.97 -40.68 -20.02
C LEU A 392 11.01 -40.78 -18.87
N ASN A 393 10.70 -41.55 -17.83
CA ASN A 393 11.56 -41.65 -16.65
C ASN A 393 12.69 -42.66 -16.87
N VAL A 394 12.41 -43.82 -17.45
CA VAL A 394 13.45 -44.86 -17.62
C VAL A 394 14.58 -44.40 -18.54
N PRO A 395 14.33 -43.77 -19.71
CA PRO A 395 15.38 -43.19 -20.53
C PRO A 395 16.17 -42.08 -19.82
N ALA A 396 15.52 -41.29 -18.95
CA ALA A 396 16.22 -40.24 -18.15
C ALA A 396 17.17 -40.89 -17.14
N VAL A 397 16.74 -41.94 -16.42
CA VAL A 397 17.59 -42.68 -15.48
C VAL A 397 18.78 -43.29 -16.23
N ARG A 398 18.57 -43.92 -17.41
CA ARG A 398 19.68 -44.43 -18.22
C ARG A 398 20.63 -43.34 -18.69
N THR A 399 20.11 -42.15 -19.02
CA THR A 399 20.95 -41.00 -19.36
C THR A 399 21.76 -40.51 -18.15
N LEU A 400 21.16 -40.50 -16.96
CA LEU A 400 21.90 -40.18 -15.74
C LEU A 400 23.01 -41.17 -15.40
N MET A 401 22.76 -42.48 -15.69
CA MET A 401 23.81 -43.49 -15.55
C MET A 401 24.99 -43.25 -16.51
N LEU A 402 24.76 -42.72 -17.68
CA LEU A 402 25.83 -42.41 -18.65
C LEU A 402 26.61 -41.14 -18.20
N VAL A 403 25.92 -40.13 -17.70
CA VAL A 403 26.49 -38.86 -17.29
C VAL A 403 27.21 -38.96 -15.94
N GLY A 404 26.65 -39.75 -15.02
CA GLY A 404 27.02 -39.82 -13.60
C GLY A 404 26.26 -38.77 -12.75
N ALA A 405 25.78 -39.21 -11.58
CA ALA A 405 24.99 -38.37 -10.69
C ALA A 405 25.80 -37.18 -10.17
N GLU A 406 27.06 -37.38 -9.81
CA GLU A 406 27.94 -36.31 -9.32
C GLU A 406 28.17 -35.23 -10.36
N ALA A 407 28.46 -35.59 -11.58
CA ALA A 407 28.65 -34.66 -12.67
C ALA A 407 27.38 -33.84 -13.01
N PHE A 408 26.22 -34.42 -12.76
CA PHE A 408 24.95 -33.72 -12.94
C PHE A 408 24.67 -32.76 -11.78
N VAL A 409 24.99 -33.13 -10.53
CA VAL A 409 24.95 -32.23 -9.37
C VAL A 409 25.85 -31.01 -9.59
N GLU A 410 27.12 -31.24 -9.97
CA GLU A 410 28.06 -30.16 -10.32
C GLU A 410 27.48 -29.20 -11.37
N ARG A 411 26.86 -29.74 -12.44
CA ARG A 411 26.21 -28.93 -13.47
C ARG A 411 25.08 -28.08 -12.90
N LEU A 412 24.21 -28.63 -12.06
CA LEU A 412 23.11 -27.91 -11.44
C LEU A 412 23.63 -26.77 -10.55
N GLN A 413 24.68 -27.02 -9.78
CA GLN A 413 25.33 -25.98 -8.95
C GLN A 413 25.90 -24.85 -9.80
N VAL A 414 26.61 -25.16 -10.88
CA VAL A 414 27.14 -24.17 -11.84
C VAL A 414 26.01 -23.32 -12.47
N LEU A 415 24.84 -23.91 -12.68
CA LEU A 415 23.65 -23.22 -13.21
C LEU A 415 22.91 -22.37 -12.15
N GLY A 416 23.37 -22.37 -10.89
CA GLY A 416 22.78 -21.57 -9.81
C GLY A 416 21.64 -22.23 -9.06
N PHE A 417 21.56 -23.58 -9.09
CA PHE A 417 20.67 -24.32 -8.21
C PHE A 417 21.32 -24.47 -6.83
N ASP A 418 21.39 -23.38 -6.08
CA ASP A 418 22.10 -23.27 -4.78
C ASP A 418 21.54 -24.19 -3.71
N GLU A 419 20.30 -24.66 -3.85
CA GLU A 419 19.65 -25.62 -2.94
C GLU A 419 20.13 -27.06 -3.14
N VAL A 420 20.90 -27.35 -4.20
CA VAL A 420 21.53 -28.65 -4.44
C VAL A 420 22.85 -28.69 -3.68
N ILE A 421 22.76 -28.96 -2.37
CA ILE A 421 23.89 -28.83 -1.42
C ILE A 421 24.63 -30.16 -1.12
N HIS A 422 24.06 -31.30 -1.52
CA HIS A 422 24.63 -32.61 -1.31
C HIS A 422 25.30 -33.16 -2.58
N ASP A 423 26.08 -34.21 -2.45
CA ASP A 423 26.74 -34.92 -3.54
C ASP A 423 25.76 -35.79 -4.35
N GLY A 424 26.26 -36.33 -5.47
CA GLY A 424 25.49 -37.17 -6.36
C GLY A 424 25.02 -38.49 -5.71
N ASP A 425 25.75 -39.01 -4.77
CA ASP A 425 25.41 -40.26 -4.07
C ASP A 425 24.20 -40.07 -3.16
N PHE A 426 24.06 -38.90 -2.52
CA PHE A 426 22.90 -38.54 -1.71
C PHE A 426 21.60 -38.53 -2.53
N TYR A 427 21.62 -37.89 -3.70
CA TYR A 427 20.43 -37.78 -4.54
C TYR A 427 20.17 -39.04 -5.38
N GLY A 428 21.25 -39.72 -5.79
CA GLY A 428 21.16 -40.92 -6.61
C GLY A 428 20.37 -40.74 -7.89
N PHE A 429 19.66 -41.83 -8.30
CA PHE A 429 18.86 -41.82 -9.53
C PHE A 429 17.54 -41.02 -9.44
N SER A 430 17.20 -40.49 -8.27
CA SER A 430 16.03 -39.62 -8.10
C SER A 430 16.19 -38.24 -8.75
N LEU A 431 17.40 -37.88 -9.18
CA LEU A 431 17.67 -36.66 -9.95
C LEU A 431 17.17 -36.74 -11.43
N ALA A 432 16.81 -37.89 -11.96
CA ALA A 432 16.43 -38.07 -13.38
C ALA A 432 14.94 -37.82 -13.68
#